data_aa697b4e18b9c4e287a056b5e15eb686
#
_entry.id   aa697b4e18b9c4e287a056b5e15eb686
#
_cell.length_a   1.000
_cell.length_b   1.000
_cell.length_c   1.000
_cell.angle_alpha   90.00
_cell.angle_beta   90.00
_cell.angle_gamma   90.00
#
_symmetry.space_group_name_H-M   'P 1'
#
loop_
_entity.id
_entity.type
_entity.pdbx_description
1 polymer ?
#
loop_
_entity_poly.entity_id
_entity_poly.type
_entity_poly.pdbx_seq_one_letter_code
_entity_poly.pdbx_strand_id
1 'polypeptide(L)'
;MEERKNKHLFRVAFERYTSEILVIFIGISISFFFDEWRENRANDEIVKEHLTVLRTNLVQDTLNLAFQIDQGNKLVDSINKLTYSESDAQLIDSIDYHIDKAASYLTFTSNQMAYEEIRQTAHTGLIKNDTLKTSFLTYYTAVIPYCTEWCKIDETHTMTQLIPEMSIYFSVIADSLNIVSSQEKVKAIRMKKLRNLLLVNSGFKKVTMGALALTKRATINLLKKVDDELRK
;
A
#
# COMPACT_ATOMS: atom_id res chain seq x y z
N MET A 1 -49.39 -45.91 -54.72
CA MET A 1 -50.09 -44.94 -53.88
C MET A 1 -49.55 -44.91 -52.38
N GLU A 2 -49.09 -46.04 -51.87
CA GLU A 2 -48.56 -46.18 -50.49
C GLU A 2 -47.22 -45.45 -50.22
N GLU A 3 -46.34 -45.45 -51.20
CA GLU A 3 -45.02 -44.81 -51.02
C GLU A 3 -45.08 -43.26 -50.77
N ARG A 4 -46.04 -42.61 -51.41
CA ARG A 4 -46.28 -41.18 -51.22
C ARG A 4 -46.87 -40.87 -49.83
N LYS A 5 -47.68 -41.79 -49.31
CA LYS A 5 -48.30 -41.63 -47.97
C LYS A 5 -47.29 -41.83 -46.87
N ASN A 6 -46.34 -42.74 -46.98
CA ASN A 6 -45.26 -42.99 -46.05
C ASN A 6 -44.28 -41.81 -46.00
N LYS A 7 -43.89 -41.20 -47.11
CA LYS A 7 -43.04 -40.03 -47.17
C LYS A 7 -43.66 -38.80 -46.51
N HIS A 8 -44.99 -38.67 -46.67
CA HIS A 8 -45.72 -37.55 -46.04
C HIS A 8 -45.79 -37.72 -44.50
N LEU A 9 -46.04 -38.93 -44.00
CA LEU A 9 -46.06 -39.23 -42.54
C LEU A 9 -44.71 -39.09 -41.92
N PHE A 10 -43.61 -39.48 -42.59
CA PHE A 10 -42.24 -39.30 -42.12
C PHE A 10 -41.87 -37.81 -42.03
N ARG A 11 -42.30 -37.04 -43.03
CA ARG A 11 -42.01 -35.57 -43.02
C ARG A 11 -42.74 -34.84 -41.90
N VAL A 12 -44.01 -35.13 -41.66
CA VAL A 12 -44.80 -34.53 -40.59
C VAL A 12 -44.28 -34.95 -39.21
N ALA A 13 -43.90 -36.23 -39.06
CA ALA A 13 -43.27 -36.69 -37.80
C ALA A 13 -41.91 -36.02 -37.59
N PHE A 14 -41.09 -35.89 -38.61
CA PHE A 14 -39.79 -35.23 -38.53
C PHE A 14 -39.93 -33.73 -38.18
N GLU A 15 -40.84 -33.01 -38.81
CA GLU A 15 -41.12 -31.60 -38.54
C GLU A 15 -41.60 -31.39 -37.08
N ARG A 16 -42.42 -32.31 -36.55
CA ARG A 16 -42.91 -32.29 -35.19
C ARG A 16 -41.78 -32.52 -34.17
N TYR A 17 -40.97 -33.57 -34.36
CA TYR A 17 -39.84 -33.86 -33.48
C TYR A 17 -38.78 -32.74 -33.50
N THR A 18 -38.53 -32.17 -34.68
CA THR A 18 -37.59 -31.05 -34.82
C THR A 18 -38.06 -29.80 -34.05
N SER A 19 -39.37 -29.49 -34.09
CA SER A 19 -39.93 -28.37 -33.33
C SER A 19 -39.91 -28.60 -31.82
N GLU A 20 -40.18 -29.85 -31.38
CA GLU A 20 -40.11 -30.19 -29.93
C GLU A 20 -38.66 -30.09 -29.42
N ILE A 21 -37.66 -30.60 -30.15
CA ILE A 21 -36.24 -30.46 -29.79
C ILE A 21 -35.82 -29.01 -29.79
N LEU A 22 -36.28 -28.19 -30.73
CA LEU A 22 -35.94 -26.76 -30.80
C LEU A 22 -36.52 -25.99 -29.63
N VAL A 23 -37.74 -26.26 -29.19
CA VAL A 23 -38.36 -25.65 -28.03
C VAL A 23 -37.61 -26.02 -26.74
N ILE A 24 -37.20 -27.29 -26.58
CA ILE A 24 -36.39 -27.72 -25.42
C ILE A 24 -35.04 -27.03 -25.44
N PHE A 25 -34.38 -26.98 -26.60
CA PHE A 25 -33.07 -26.31 -26.75
C PHE A 25 -33.14 -24.81 -26.39
N ILE A 26 -34.16 -24.11 -26.90
CA ILE A 26 -34.40 -22.70 -26.56
C ILE A 26 -34.65 -22.54 -25.05
N GLY A 27 -35.48 -23.39 -24.44
CA GLY A 27 -35.75 -23.33 -23.00
C GLY A 27 -34.52 -23.51 -22.17
N ILE A 28 -33.67 -24.49 -22.49
CA ILE A 28 -32.39 -24.72 -21.82
C ILE A 28 -31.43 -23.53 -22.03
N SER A 29 -31.32 -23.00 -23.24
CA SER A 29 -30.45 -21.87 -23.58
C SER A 29 -30.86 -20.59 -22.81
N ILE A 30 -32.17 -20.34 -22.71
CA ILE A 30 -32.71 -19.24 -21.94
C ILE A 30 -32.38 -19.40 -20.44
N SER A 31 -32.55 -20.59 -19.87
CA SER A 31 -32.22 -20.87 -18.48
C SER A 31 -30.74 -20.60 -18.18
N PHE A 32 -29.83 -21.09 -19.02
CA PHE A 32 -28.38 -20.82 -18.89
C PHE A 32 -28.07 -19.32 -18.98
N PHE A 33 -28.70 -18.61 -19.90
CA PHE A 33 -28.51 -17.17 -20.04
C PHE A 33 -28.93 -16.40 -18.77
N PHE A 34 -30.07 -16.77 -18.19
CA PHE A 34 -30.54 -16.14 -16.94
C PHE A 34 -29.65 -16.48 -15.74
N ASP A 35 -29.16 -17.72 -15.65
CA ASP A 35 -28.26 -18.13 -14.58
C ASP A 35 -26.90 -17.38 -14.69
N GLU A 36 -26.32 -17.28 -15.88
CA GLU A 36 -25.09 -16.53 -16.14
C GLU A 36 -25.28 -15.04 -15.86
N TRP A 37 -26.43 -14.46 -16.26
CA TRP A 37 -26.72 -13.05 -15.98
C TRP A 37 -26.82 -12.77 -14.48
N ARG A 38 -27.49 -13.65 -13.73
CA ARG A 38 -27.63 -13.55 -12.26
C ARG A 38 -26.29 -13.67 -11.56
N GLU A 39 -25.48 -14.64 -11.99
CA GLU A 39 -24.12 -14.84 -11.44
C GLU A 39 -23.20 -13.64 -11.72
N ASN A 40 -23.21 -13.13 -12.94
CA ASN A 40 -22.43 -11.95 -13.31
C ASN A 40 -22.83 -10.73 -12.45
N ARG A 41 -24.14 -10.55 -12.20
CA ARG A 41 -24.60 -9.45 -11.36
C ARG A 41 -24.17 -9.61 -9.89
N ALA A 42 -24.25 -10.81 -9.34
CA ALA A 42 -23.77 -11.09 -8.00
C ALA A 42 -22.26 -10.85 -7.87
N ASN A 43 -21.48 -11.26 -8.87
CA ASN A 43 -20.05 -11.03 -8.95
C ASN A 43 -19.69 -9.53 -9.04
N ASP A 44 -20.45 -8.75 -9.80
CA ASP A 44 -20.26 -7.30 -9.89
C ASP A 44 -20.56 -6.59 -8.55
N GLU A 45 -21.55 -7.04 -7.79
CA GLU A 45 -21.84 -6.54 -6.44
C GLU A 45 -20.71 -6.86 -5.46
N ILE A 46 -20.16 -8.07 -5.47
CA ILE A 46 -18.99 -8.49 -4.66
C ILE A 46 -17.78 -7.61 -4.99
N VAL A 47 -17.48 -7.42 -6.26
CA VAL A 47 -16.35 -6.56 -6.70
C VAL A 47 -16.55 -5.12 -6.20
N LYS A 48 -17.76 -4.58 -6.31
CA LYS A 48 -18.08 -3.23 -5.84
C LYS A 48 -17.88 -3.07 -4.34
N GLU A 49 -18.26 -4.05 -3.56
CA GLU A 49 -18.04 -4.08 -2.11
C GLU A 49 -16.52 -4.06 -1.80
N HIS A 50 -15.75 -4.96 -2.40
CA HIS A 50 -14.30 -5.01 -2.22
C HIS A 50 -13.61 -3.71 -2.64
N LEU A 51 -14.01 -3.12 -3.77
CA LEU A 51 -13.46 -1.84 -4.23
C LEU A 51 -13.80 -0.68 -3.29
N THR A 52 -14.95 -0.72 -2.63
CA THR A 52 -15.35 0.29 -1.64
C THR A 52 -14.47 0.21 -0.39
N VAL A 53 -14.19 -0.99 0.12
CA VAL A 53 -13.25 -1.20 1.22
C VAL A 53 -11.84 -0.81 0.82
N LEU A 54 -11.39 -1.23 -0.37
CA LEU A 54 -10.10 -0.86 -0.93
C LEU A 54 -9.92 0.66 -1.04
N ARG A 55 -10.93 1.36 -1.52
CA ARG A 55 -10.96 2.82 -1.57
C ARG A 55 -10.69 3.46 -0.21
N THR A 56 -11.38 2.98 0.82
CA THR A 56 -11.23 3.46 2.20
C THR A 56 -9.81 3.24 2.71
N ASN A 57 -9.25 2.05 2.48
CA ASN A 57 -7.87 1.70 2.86
C ASN A 57 -6.85 2.61 2.17
N LEU A 58 -7.01 2.86 0.86
CA LEU A 58 -6.10 3.72 0.09
C LEU A 58 -6.17 5.19 0.53
N VAL A 59 -7.34 5.70 0.91
CA VAL A 59 -7.47 7.04 1.49
C VAL A 59 -6.69 7.13 2.80
N GLN A 60 -6.84 6.15 3.68
CA GLN A 60 -6.12 6.10 4.96
C GLN A 60 -4.60 6.01 4.74
N ASP A 61 -4.15 5.16 3.81
CA ASP A 61 -2.75 5.03 3.45
C ASP A 61 -2.18 6.35 2.90
N THR A 62 -2.95 7.08 2.08
CA THR A 62 -2.54 8.39 1.54
C THR A 62 -2.29 9.41 2.65
N LEU A 63 -3.15 9.45 3.68
CA LEU A 63 -3.01 10.34 4.83
C LEU A 63 -1.80 9.95 5.69
N ASN A 64 -1.62 8.66 5.96
CA ASN A 64 -0.49 8.15 6.73
C ASN A 64 0.84 8.43 6.01
N LEU A 65 0.92 8.18 4.71
CA LEU A 65 2.11 8.48 3.90
C LEU A 65 2.44 9.98 3.92
N ALA A 66 1.43 10.85 3.84
CA ALA A 66 1.64 12.30 3.93
C ALA A 66 2.21 12.70 5.29
N PHE A 67 1.66 12.14 6.37
CA PHE A 67 2.15 12.37 7.74
C PHE A 67 3.59 11.90 7.91
N GLN A 68 3.93 10.69 7.45
CA GLN A 68 5.29 10.15 7.55
C GLN A 68 6.31 10.99 6.76
N ILE A 69 5.96 11.50 5.60
CA ILE A 69 6.82 12.41 4.82
C ILE A 69 7.07 13.72 5.59
N ASP A 70 6.03 14.30 6.21
CA ASP A 70 6.17 15.50 7.03
C ASP A 70 7.08 15.25 8.25
N GLN A 71 6.89 14.11 8.94
CA GLN A 71 7.79 13.72 10.03
C GLN A 71 9.23 13.56 9.51
N GLY A 72 9.45 12.92 8.38
CA GLY A 72 10.77 12.75 7.76
C GLY A 72 11.49 14.07 7.52
N ASN A 73 10.79 15.12 7.06
CA ASN A 73 11.36 16.44 6.90
C ASN A 73 11.84 17.02 8.25
N LYS A 74 11.07 16.85 9.32
CA LYS A 74 11.44 17.30 10.68
C LYS A 74 12.65 16.55 11.22
N LEU A 75 12.74 15.23 10.95
CA LEU A 75 13.89 14.42 11.36
C LEU A 75 15.17 14.87 10.63
N VAL A 76 15.10 15.05 9.31
CA VAL A 76 16.25 15.53 8.51
C VAL A 76 16.67 16.94 8.92
N ASP A 77 15.73 17.85 9.17
CA ASP A 77 16.02 19.21 9.64
C ASP A 77 16.73 19.17 11.00
N SER A 78 16.26 18.35 11.93
CA SER A 78 16.89 18.18 13.24
C SER A 78 18.32 17.65 13.12
N ILE A 79 18.56 16.64 12.28
CA ILE A 79 19.92 16.13 12.04
C ILE A 79 20.81 17.21 11.41
N ASN A 80 20.28 18.01 10.48
CA ASN A 80 21.02 19.11 9.88
C ASN A 80 21.42 20.16 10.93
N LYS A 81 20.52 20.51 11.84
CA LYS A 81 20.84 21.44 12.96
C LYS A 81 21.92 20.87 13.86
N LEU A 82 21.84 19.59 14.23
CA LEU A 82 22.88 18.93 15.01
C LEU A 82 24.25 18.93 14.30
N THR A 83 24.28 18.73 12.98
CA THR A 83 25.55 18.51 12.26
C THR A 83 26.17 19.77 11.67
N TYR A 84 25.36 20.78 11.31
CA TYR A 84 25.80 21.97 10.55
C TYR A 84 25.59 23.31 11.30
N SER A 85 24.99 23.31 12.50
CA SER A 85 24.86 24.56 13.25
C SER A 85 26.24 25.18 13.56
N GLU A 86 26.42 26.45 13.22
CA GLU A 86 27.64 27.21 13.49
C GLU A 86 27.65 27.77 14.91
N SER A 87 26.47 27.95 15.49
CA SER A 87 26.32 28.51 16.86
C SER A 87 25.96 27.41 17.86
N ASP A 88 26.91 27.07 18.72
CA ASP A 88 26.68 26.16 19.83
C ASP A 88 25.64 26.70 20.83
N ALA A 89 25.54 28.00 21.01
CA ALA A 89 24.58 28.64 21.92
C ALA A 89 23.13 28.36 21.48
N GLN A 90 22.82 28.50 20.18
CA GLN A 90 21.48 28.18 19.66
C GLN A 90 21.15 26.69 19.72
N LEU A 91 22.15 25.84 19.57
CA LEU A 91 21.97 24.38 19.62
C LEU A 91 21.73 23.93 21.07
N ILE A 92 22.39 24.51 22.04
CA ILE A 92 22.28 24.16 23.49
C ILE A 92 20.82 24.20 23.94
N ASP A 93 20.06 25.24 23.59
CA ASP A 93 18.67 25.44 24.04
C ASP A 93 17.70 24.41 23.47
N SER A 94 18.03 23.77 22.35
CA SER A 94 17.13 22.83 21.64
C SER A 94 17.75 21.45 21.39
N ILE A 95 18.91 21.18 21.99
CA ILE A 95 19.70 19.98 21.66
C ILE A 95 18.95 18.68 21.95
N ASP A 96 18.23 18.61 23.06
CA ASP A 96 17.49 17.40 23.45
C ASP A 96 16.37 17.08 22.47
N TYR A 97 15.64 18.10 22.02
CA TYR A 97 14.65 17.96 21.00
C TYR A 97 15.25 17.41 19.69
N HIS A 98 16.40 17.93 19.26
CA HIS A 98 17.04 17.49 18.02
C HIS A 98 17.67 16.10 18.14
N ILE A 99 18.21 15.75 19.31
CA ILE A 99 18.70 14.38 19.60
C ILE A 99 17.54 13.38 19.52
N ASP A 100 16.43 13.66 20.19
CA ASP A 100 15.25 12.81 20.20
C ASP A 100 14.70 12.59 18.77
N LYS A 101 14.63 13.67 17.98
CA LYS A 101 14.26 13.56 16.57
C LYS A 101 15.27 12.75 15.75
N ALA A 102 16.56 12.94 15.94
CA ALA A 102 17.59 12.19 15.23
C ALA A 102 17.55 10.68 15.56
N ALA A 103 17.19 10.33 16.80
CA ALA A 103 17.01 8.95 17.26
C ALA A 103 15.69 8.30 16.82
N SER A 104 14.80 9.04 16.18
CA SER A 104 13.55 8.52 15.63
C SER A 104 13.74 7.98 14.21
N TYR A 105 12.86 7.08 13.76
CA TYR A 105 12.87 6.51 12.41
C TYR A 105 11.48 6.57 11.76
N LEU A 106 11.43 6.42 10.44
CA LEU A 106 10.21 6.46 9.66
C LEU A 106 9.60 5.06 9.56
N THR A 107 8.28 4.98 9.68
CA THR A 107 7.52 3.72 9.55
C THR A 107 6.35 3.90 8.62
N PHE A 108 6.02 2.83 7.90
CA PHE A 108 4.78 2.78 7.14
C PHE A 108 4.25 1.35 7.11
N THR A 109 2.99 1.21 7.46
CA THR A 109 2.24 -0.04 7.35
C THR A 109 0.97 0.25 6.56
N SER A 110 0.84 -0.36 5.39
CA SER A 110 -0.37 -0.25 4.56
C SER A 110 -1.51 -1.06 5.15
N ASN A 111 -2.73 -0.55 5.00
CA ASN A 111 -3.92 -1.33 5.29
C ASN A 111 -4.17 -2.34 4.17
N GLN A 112 -3.89 -3.61 4.45
CA GLN A 112 -3.98 -4.70 3.47
C GLN A 112 -5.28 -5.51 3.57
N MET A 113 -6.26 -5.09 4.39
CA MET A 113 -7.49 -5.86 4.64
C MET A 113 -8.21 -6.24 3.34
N ALA A 114 -8.52 -5.26 2.49
CA ALA A 114 -9.20 -5.52 1.21
C ALA A 114 -8.35 -6.40 0.26
N TYR A 115 -7.02 -6.20 0.25
CA TYR A 115 -6.12 -7.01 -0.56
C TYR A 115 -6.13 -8.48 -0.13
N GLU A 116 -6.00 -8.74 1.16
CA GLU A 116 -5.98 -10.09 1.69
C GLU A 116 -7.33 -10.80 1.48
N GLU A 117 -8.44 -10.10 1.65
CA GLU A 117 -9.77 -10.63 1.41
C GLU A 117 -9.96 -11.02 -0.08
N ILE A 118 -9.66 -10.10 -1.01
CA ILE A 118 -9.73 -10.37 -2.46
C ILE A 118 -8.83 -11.54 -2.85
N ARG A 119 -7.65 -11.66 -2.25
CA ARG A 119 -6.68 -12.73 -2.52
C ARG A 119 -7.16 -14.07 -1.99
N GLN A 120 -7.64 -14.12 -0.74
CA GLN A 120 -8.06 -15.36 -0.07
C GLN A 120 -9.33 -15.95 -0.69
N THR A 121 -10.24 -15.11 -1.16
CA THR A 121 -11.49 -15.51 -1.83
C THR A 121 -11.31 -15.80 -3.33
N ALA A 122 -10.09 -15.62 -3.87
CA ALA A 122 -9.79 -15.71 -5.29
C ALA A 122 -10.60 -14.74 -6.18
N HIS A 123 -11.21 -13.70 -5.59
CA HIS A 123 -12.04 -12.72 -6.31
C HIS A 123 -11.24 -11.76 -7.20
N THR A 124 -9.90 -11.85 -7.21
CA THR A 124 -9.05 -11.13 -8.17
C THR A 124 -9.46 -11.41 -9.62
N GLY A 125 -9.96 -12.64 -9.90
CA GLY A 125 -10.48 -13.03 -11.22
C GLY A 125 -11.73 -12.27 -11.62
N LEU A 126 -12.54 -11.82 -10.68
CA LEU A 126 -13.79 -11.09 -10.90
C LEU A 126 -13.57 -9.64 -11.35
N ILE A 127 -12.40 -9.07 -11.11
CA ILE A 127 -12.07 -7.70 -11.55
C ILE A 127 -11.87 -7.72 -13.07
N LYS A 128 -12.89 -7.27 -13.81
CA LYS A 128 -12.93 -7.27 -15.29
C LYS A 128 -11.96 -6.25 -15.91
N ASN A 129 -11.65 -5.17 -15.20
CA ASN A 129 -10.75 -4.13 -15.65
C ASN A 129 -9.28 -4.54 -15.45
N ASP A 130 -8.62 -5.02 -16.49
CA ASP A 130 -7.23 -5.50 -16.42
C ASP A 130 -6.23 -4.43 -15.97
N THR A 131 -6.48 -3.17 -16.33
CA THR A 131 -5.63 -2.04 -15.89
C THR A 131 -5.73 -1.81 -14.39
N LEU A 132 -6.94 -1.87 -13.83
CA LEU A 132 -7.17 -1.79 -12.38
C LEU A 132 -6.55 -2.99 -11.68
N LYS A 133 -6.84 -4.20 -12.16
CA LYS A 133 -6.32 -5.46 -11.62
C LYS A 133 -4.80 -5.49 -11.56
N THR A 134 -4.13 -5.13 -12.66
CA THR A 134 -2.66 -5.07 -12.71
C THR A 134 -2.12 -4.03 -11.73
N SER A 135 -2.73 -2.83 -11.67
CA SER A 135 -2.29 -1.77 -10.74
C SER A 135 -2.49 -2.18 -9.28
N PHE A 136 -3.61 -2.82 -8.96
CA PHE A 136 -3.91 -3.36 -7.64
C PHE A 136 -2.86 -4.40 -7.21
N LEU A 137 -2.59 -5.40 -8.05
CA LEU A 137 -1.59 -6.42 -7.75
C LEU A 137 -0.20 -5.81 -7.60
N THR A 138 0.23 -4.96 -8.54
CA THR A 138 1.55 -4.30 -8.49
C THR A 138 1.73 -3.47 -7.23
N TYR A 139 0.67 -2.76 -6.80
CA TYR A 139 0.71 -1.95 -5.59
C TYR A 139 1.06 -2.80 -4.35
N TYR A 140 0.35 -3.89 -4.12
CA TYR A 140 0.55 -4.71 -2.92
C TYR A 140 1.75 -5.67 -3.01
N THR A 141 2.15 -6.12 -4.21
CA THR A 141 3.25 -7.09 -4.37
C THR A 141 4.61 -6.46 -4.64
N ALA A 142 4.66 -5.21 -5.07
CA ALA A 142 5.92 -4.53 -5.39
C ALA A 142 6.09 -3.19 -4.69
N VAL A 143 5.08 -2.29 -4.77
CA VAL A 143 5.21 -0.92 -4.25
C VAL A 143 5.25 -0.91 -2.72
N ILE A 144 4.34 -1.62 -2.06
CA ILE A 144 4.30 -1.69 -0.60
C ILE A 144 5.55 -2.37 -0.03
N PRO A 145 5.98 -3.55 -0.51
CA PRO A 145 7.22 -4.18 -0.04
C PRO A 145 8.45 -3.29 -0.21
N TYR A 146 8.59 -2.59 -1.34
CA TYR A 146 9.68 -1.65 -1.56
C TYR A 146 9.71 -0.53 -0.51
N CYS A 147 8.56 0.06 -0.19
CA CYS A 147 8.45 1.10 0.83
C CYS A 147 8.80 0.57 2.22
N THR A 148 8.25 -0.59 2.58
CA THR A 148 8.48 -1.24 3.88
C THR A 148 9.95 -1.59 4.07
N GLU A 149 10.63 -2.04 3.03
CA GLU A 149 12.07 -2.35 3.07
C GLU A 149 12.91 -1.11 3.41
N TRP A 150 12.65 0.04 2.77
CA TRP A 150 13.37 1.28 3.10
C TRP A 150 13.07 1.77 4.52
N CYS A 151 11.83 1.64 5.00
CA CYS A 151 11.50 1.93 6.40
C CYS A 151 12.30 1.03 7.35
N LYS A 152 12.42 -0.26 7.01
CA LYS A 152 13.18 -1.23 7.81
C LYS A 152 14.69 -0.94 7.83
N ILE A 153 15.25 -0.48 6.72
CA ILE A 153 16.65 -0.05 6.62
C ILE A 153 16.90 1.17 7.53
N ASP A 154 16.02 2.19 7.47
CA ASP A 154 16.12 3.39 8.34
C ASP A 154 16.01 3.00 9.82
N GLU A 155 15.02 2.19 10.19
CA GLU A 155 14.87 1.65 11.54
C GLU A 155 16.12 0.91 11.98
N THR A 156 16.60 -0.05 11.19
CA THR A 156 17.74 -0.88 11.52
C THR A 156 18.99 -0.05 11.76
N HIS A 157 19.31 0.89 10.86
CA HIS A 157 20.45 1.78 11.03
C HIS A 157 20.32 2.64 12.31
N THR A 158 19.15 3.21 12.54
CA THR A 158 18.89 4.04 13.73
C THR A 158 19.06 3.24 15.01
N MET A 159 18.45 2.06 15.09
CA MET A 159 18.42 1.23 16.30
C MET A 159 19.73 0.49 16.58
N THR A 160 20.48 0.08 15.55
CA THR A 160 21.67 -0.77 15.71
C THR A 160 22.98 0.00 15.61
N GLN A 161 23.00 1.19 15.02
CA GLN A 161 24.21 1.97 14.82
C GLN A 161 24.17 3.32 15.54
N LEU A 162 23.12 4.12 15.30
CA LEU A 162 23.08 5.49 15.82
C LEU A 162 22.79 5.53 17.31
N ILE A 163 21.71 4.91 17.79
CA ILE A 163 21.31 4.93 19.20
C ILE A 163 22.38 4.32 20.11
N PRO A 164 23.00 3.17 19.82
CA PRO A 164 24.08 2.62 20.63
C PRO A 164 25.28 3.55 20.72
N GLU A 165 25.67 4.22 19.64
CA GLU A 165 26.76 5.19 19.68
C GLU A 165 26.41 6.44 20.50
N MET A 166 25.18 6.96 20.33
CA MET A 166 24.70 8.07 21.15
C MET A 166 24.69 7.73 22.63
N SER A 167 24.31 6.49 22.98
CA SER A 167 24.22 6.01 24.37
C SER A 167 25.58 5.96 25.11
N ILE A 168 26.69 5.99 24.37
CA ILE A 168 28.03 6.11 24.97
C ILE A 168 28.23 7.50 25.65
N TYR A 169 27.60 8.51 25.10
CA TYR A 169 27.85 9.92 25.51
C TYR A 169 26.72 10.52 26.32
N PHE A 170 25.46 10.09 26.06
CA PHE A 170 24.27 10.60 26.75
C PHE A 170 23.09 9.63 26.66
N SER A 171 22.15 9.72 27.59
CA SER A 171 20.94 8.93 27.53
C SER A 171 20.02 9.42 26.40
N VAL A 172 19.50 8.51 25.60
CA VAL A 172 18.56 8.78 24.49
C VAL A 172 17.10 8.51 24.89
N ILE A 173 16.87 7.77 26.00
CA ILE A 173 15.55 7.19 26.32
C ILE A 173 14.94 7.72 27.63
N ALA A 174 15.69 8.38 28.49
CA ALA A 174 15.21 8.77 29.83
C ALA A 174 15.42 10.25 30.14
N ASP A 175 14.35 11.01 30.15
CA ASP A 175 14.32 12.44 30.50
C ASP A 175 14.72 12.70 31.94
N SER A 176 14.50 11.76 32.86
CA SER A 176 14.63 11.98 34.31
C SER A 176 16.03 11.75 34.88
N LEU A 177 16.98 11.25 34.08
CA LEU A 177 18.35 10.93 34.50
C LEU A 177 19.42 11.60 33.62
N ASN A 178 19.13 12.71 32.99
CA ASN A 178 20.06 13.44 32.13
C ASN A 178 21.14 14.11 32.95
N ILE A 179 22.16 13.34 33.34
CA ILE A 179 23.32 13.79 34.09
C ILE A 179 24.29 14.62 33.21
N VAL A 180 24.12 14.50 31.87
CA VAL A 180 25.03 15.12 30.89
C VAL A 180 24.52 16.50 30.51
N SER A 181 25.35 17.53 30.67
CA SER A 181 25.00 18.90 30.30
C SER A 181 24.83 19.08 28.79
N SER A 182 24.04 20.08 28.38
CA SER A 182 23.84 20.39 26.94
C SER A 182 25.17 20.70 26.24
N GLN A 183 26.13 21.31 26.91
CA GLN A 183 27.47 21.57 26.39
C GLN A 183 28.25 20.29 26.10
N GLU A 184 28.17 19.30 26.99
CA GLU A 184 28.81 17.99 26.76
C GLU A 184 28.14 17.23 25.62
N LYS A 185 26.81 17.31 25.48
CA LYS A 185 26.07 16.74 24.34
C LYS A 185 26.51 17.37 23.01
N VAL A 186 26.68 18.72 22.96
CA VAL A 186 27.21 19.40 21.77
C VAL A 186 28.62 18.90 21.44
N LYS A 187 29.52 18.79 22.43
CA LYS A 187 30.88 18.26 22.20
C LYS A 187 30.85 16.85 21.65
N ALA A 188 30.01 15.97 22.19
CA ALA A 188 29.86 14.60 21.71
C ALA A 188 29.39 14.54 20.24
N ILE A 189 28.40 15.36 19.88
CA ILE A 189 27.88 15.43 18.52
C ILE A 189 28.94 15.92 17.53
N ARG A 190 29.86 16.78 17.94
CA ARG A 190 30.97 17.27 17.11
C ARG A 190 32.04 16.20 16.89
N MET A 191 32.08 15.12 17.66
CA MET A 191 33.01 14.02 17.44
C MET A 191 32.80 13.38 16.06
N LYS A 192 33.91 13.13 15.36
CA LYS A 192 33.90 12.63 13.96
C LYS A 192 32.98 11.40 13.76
N LYS A 193 33.04 10.43 14.69
CA LYS A 193 32.29 9.19 14.58
C LYS A 193 30.78 9.43 14.67
N LEU A 194 30.32 10.11 15.71
CA LEU A 194 28.89 10.37 15.92
C LEU A 194 28.33 11.30 14.84
N ARG A 195 29.08 12.36 14.47
CA ARG A 195 28.69 13.24 13.37
C ARG A 195 28.52 12.49 12.04
N ASN A 196 29.45 11.58 11.71
CA ASN A 196 29.33 10.77 10.49
C ASN A 196 28.11 9.84 10.52
N LEU A 197 27.80 9.22 11.67
CA LEU A 197 26.61 8.40 11.83
C LEU A 197 25.32 9.22 11.64
N LEU A 198 25.26 10.44 12.18
CA LEU A 198 24.13 11.35 11.96
C LEU A 198 23.97 11.71 10.48
N LEU A 199 25.07 11.99 9.76
CA LEU A 199 25.01 12.28 8.33
C LEU A 199 24.55 11.08 7.51
N VAL A 200 25.00 9.87 7.81
CA VAL A 200 24.56 8.63 7.19
C VAL A 200 23.07 8.39 7.47
N ASN A 201 22.64 8.61 8.73
CA ASN A 201 21.25 8.51 9.13
C ASN A 201 20.35 9.49 8.35
N SER A 202 20.80 10.75 8.19
CA SER A 202 20.10 11.73 7.33
C SER A 202 19.97 11.24 5.88
N GLY A 203 20.99 10.55 5.36
CA GLY A 203 20.97 9.93 4.04
C GLY A 203 19.87 8.87 3.92
N PHE A 204 19.80 7.92 4.88
CA PHE A 204 18.76 6.90 4.90
C PHE A 204 17.36 7.51 5.00
N LYS A 205 17.15 8.50 5.89
CA LYS A 205 15.85 9.18 5.99
C LYS A 205 15.41 9.83 4.68
N LYS A 206 16.32 10.47 3.95
CA LYS A 206 16.01 11.08 2.64
C LYS A 206 15.60 10.03 1.59
N VAL A 207 16.28 8.88 1.56
CA VAL A 207 15.92 7.78 0.64
C VAL A 207 14.58 7.18 1.04
N THR A 208 14.33 6.94 2.33
CA THR A 208 13.06 6.44 2.85
C THR A 208 11.91 7.40 2.54
N MET A 209 12.11 8.71 2.69
CA MET A 209 11.12 9.71 2.27
C MET A 209 10.86 9.67 0.76
N GLY A 210 11.88 9.41 -0.05
CA GLY A 210 11.72 9.18 -1.49
C GLY A 210 10.82 7.97 -1.78
N ALA A 211 11.03 6.85 -1.07
CA ALA A 211 10.20 5.65 -1.18
C ALA A 211 8.75 5.92 -0.73
N LEU A 212 8.54 6.61 0.40
CA LEU A 212 7.22 7.04 0.87
C LEU A 212 6.50 7.94 -0.15
N ALA A 213 7.22 8.87 -0.78
CA ALA A 213 6.65 9.77 -1.78
C ALA A 213 6.26 9.02 -3.08
N LEU A 214 7.07 8.06 -3.53
CA LEU A 214 6.73 7.19 -4.66
C LEU A 214 5.50 6.34 -4.35
N THR A 215 5.45 5.75 -3.15
CA THR A 215 4.30 4.96 -2.68
C THR A 215 3.05 5.82 -2.63
N LYS A 216 3.10 7.04 -2.09
CA LYS A 216 1.97 7.97 -2.07
C LYS A 216 1.42 8.26 -3.47
N ARG A 217 2.30 8.47 -4.47
CA ARG A 217 1.87 8.66 -5.87
C ARG A 217 1.17 7.41 -6.41
N ALA A 218 1.72 6.23 -6.15
CA ALA A 218 1.10 4.97 -6.56
C ALA A 218 -0.25 4.75 -5.89
N THR A 219 -0.38 5.07 -4.60
CA THR A 219 -1.64 5.02 -3.84
C THR A 219 -2.71 5.92 -4.48
N ILE A 220 -2.36 7.18 -4.78
CA ILE A 220 -3.28 8.15 -5.41
C ILE A 220 -3.70 7.67 -6.81
N ASN A 221 -2.76 7.12 -7.59
CA ASN A 221 -3.08 6.60 -8.92
C ASN A 221 -4.01 5.38 -8.87
N LEU A 222 -3.80 4.47 -7.91
CA LEU A 222 -4.67 3.32 -7.71
C LEU A 222 -6.04 3.78 -7.22
N LEU A 223 -6.10 4.72 -6.26
CA LEU A 223 -7.34 5.29 -5.74
C LEU A 223 -8.19 5.90 -6.87
N LYS A 224 -7.56 6.66 -7.78
CA LYS A 224 -8.26 7.20 -8.94
C LYS A 224 -8.88 6.11 -9.82
N LYS A 225 -8.15 5.02 -10.10
CA LYS A 225 -8.67 3.90 -10.89
C LYS A 225 -9.84 3.19 -10.20
N VAL A 226 -9.77 3.06 -8.88
CA VAL A 226 -10.86 2.51 -8.06
C VAL A 226 -12.08 3.42 -8.13
N ASP A 227 -11.90 4.74 -7.96
CA ASP A 227 -12.99 5.72 -8.07
C ASP A 227 -13.64 5.71 -9.46
N ASP A 228 -12.85 5.60 -10.52
CA ASP A 228 -13.35 5.53 -11.91
C ASP A 228 -14.15 4.23 -12.16
N GLU A 229 -13.76 3.11 -11.54
CA GLU A 229 -14.49 1.83 -11.65
C GLU A 229 -15.80 1.85 -10.86
N LEU A 230 -15.80 2.41 -9.65
CA LEU A 230 -16.99 2.51 -8.80
C LEU A 230 -18.10 3.43 -9.36
N ARG A 231 -17.79 4.30 -10.31
CA ARG A 231 -18.75 5.19 -10.99
C ARG A 231 -19.48 4.54 -12.16
N LYS A 232 -19.03 3.39 -12.62
CA LYS A 232 -19.67 2.61 -13.70
C LYS A 232 -20.90 1.84 -13.19
#